data_da0e9c984b04a0ca90c6c41402fee701
#
_entry.id   da0e9c984b04a0ca90c6c41402fee701
#
_cell.length_a   1.000
_cell.length_b   1.000
_cell.length_c   1.000
_cell.angle_alpha   90.00
_cell.angle_beta   90.00
_cell.angle_gamma   90.00
#
_symmetry.space_group_name_H-M   'P 1'
#
loop_
_entity.id
_entity.type
_entity.pdbx_description
1 polymer ?
#
loop_
_entity_poly.entity_id
_entity_poly.type
_entity_poly.pdbx_seq_one_letter_code
_entity_poly.pdbx_strand_id
1 'polypeptide(L)'
;MLIFIYVMIRFQWKFSAGAVTALAHDAIVTVGFFSIFGLPFDLTVVAAVLAVIGYSLNDTVVAFDRIRENFFSLRGMTATESMNISINEMLARTIITGVTTLLVLAALLFLGGESIAPFSIALIVGIVVGTYSSIYTASATALALNVNAQDLIEPIKDASLHDDLP
;
A
#
# COMPACT_ATOMS: atom_id res chain seq x y z
N MET A 1 7.45 -3.68 12.34
CA MET A 1 6.69 -4.61 13.18
C MET A 1 5.30 -4.07 13.55
N LEU A 2 5.18 -2.84 14.09
CA LEU A 2 3.86 -2.23 14.42
C LEU A 2 2.94 -2.09 13.19
N ILE A 3 3.48 -1.74 12.04
CA ILE A 3 2.73 -1.64 10.77
C ILE A 3 2.10 -2.98 10.39
N PHE A 4 2.86 -4.06 10.49
CA PHE A 4 2.35 -5.41 10.20
C PHE A 4 1.20 -5.79 11.14
N ILE A 5 1.37 -5.52 12.44
CA ILE A 5 0.32 -5.75 13.46
C ILE A 5 -0.92 -4.92 13.15
N TYR A 6 -0.75 -3.63 12.81
CA TYR A 6 -1.86 -2.76 12.43
C TYR A 6 -2.63 -3.31 11.22
N VAL A 7 -1.92 -3.69 10.16
CA VAL A 7 -2.55 -4.22 8.95
C VAL A 7 -3.18 -5.58 9.21
N MET A 8 -2.58 -6.43 10.07
CA MET A 8 -3.17 -7.70 10.49
C MET A 8 -4.47 -7.53 11.29
N ILE A 9 -4.53 -6.52 12.16
CA ILE A 9 -5.76 -6.23 12.95
C ILE A 9 -6.83 -5.64 12.04
N ARG A 10 -6.43 -4.77 11.08
CA ARG A 10 -7.36 -4.08 10.19
C ARG A 10 -7.85 -4.95 9.04
N PHE A 11 -6.97 -5.83 8.53
CA PHE A 11 -7.21 -6.73 7.40
C PHE A 11 -6.78 -8.14 7.76
N GLN A 12 -7.27 -9.11 7.00
CA GLN A 12 -6.84 -10.51 7.18
C GLN A 12 -5.37 -10.71 6.78
N TRP A 13 -4.78 -11.82 7.26
CA TRP A 13 -3.38 -12.13 7.07
C TRP A 13 -2.90 -12.15 5.61
N LYS A 14 -3.79 -12.53 4.65
CA LYS A 14 -3.48 -12.55 3.21
C LYS A 14 -3.22 -11.14 2.65
N PHE A 15 -4.04 -10.17 3.05
CA PHE A 15 -3.83 -8.76 2.71
C PHE A 15 -2.61 -8.17 3.43
N SER A 16 -2.39 -8.58 4.68
CA SER A 16 -1.21 -8.15 5.44
C SER A 16 0.08 -8.63 4.80
N ALA A 17 0.12 -9.88 4.30
CA ALA A 17 1.25 -10.41 3.54
C ALA A 17 1.47 -9.60 2.25
N GLY A 18 0.41 -9.24 1.53
CA GLY A 18 0.48 -8.38 0.35
C GLY A 18 1.06 -7.00 0.66
N ALA A 19 0.59 -6.34 1.72
CA ALA A 19 1.10 -5.05 2.16
C ALA A 19 2.60 -5.11 2.51
N VAL A 20 3.00 -6.09 3.30
CA VAL A 20 4.42 -6.25 3.71
C VAL A 20 5.31 -6.52 2.50
N THR A 21 4.87 -7.35 1.56
CA THR A 21 5.62 -7.62 0.32
C THR A 21 5.78 -6.36 -0.51
N ALA A 22 4.74 -5.54 -0.65
CA ALA A 22 4.82 -4.26 -1.35
C ALA A 22 5.78 -3.28 -0.66
N LEU A 23 5.69 -3.14 0.67
CA LEU A 23 6.60 -2.27 1.44
C LEU A 23 8.06 -2.71 1.36
N ALA A 24 8.32 -4.02 1.43
CA ALA A 24 9.67 -4.56 1.26
C ALA A 24 10.21 -4.29 -0.16
N HIS A 25 9.38 -4.48 -1.18
CA HIS A 25 9.70 -4.15 -2.56
C HIS A 25 10.09 -2.66 -2.70
N ASP A 26 9.29 -1.74 -2.17
CA ASP A 26 9.53 -0.30 -2.28
C ASP A 26 10.84 0.12 -1.61
N ALA A 27 11.10 -0.41 -0.42
CA ALA A 27 12.34 -0.15 0.29
C ALA A 27 13.56 -0.69 -0.48
N ILE A 28 13.49 -1.93 -0.98
CA ILE A 28 14.58 -2.56 -1.75
C ILE A 28 14.84 -1.79 -3.04
N VAL A 29 13.80 -1.41 -3.78
CA VAL A 29 13.97 -0.68 -5.04
C VAL A 29 14.51 0.72 -4.78
N THR A 30 14.05 1.42 -3.77
CA THR A 30 14.54 2.77 -3.43
C THR A 30 16.02 2.73 -3.02
N VAL A 31 16.40 1.82 -2.14
CA VAL A 31 17.82 1.64 -1.73
C VAL A 31 18.68 1.15 -2.89
N GLY A 32 18.16 0.22 -3.69
CA GLY A 32 18.81 -0.29 -4.90
C GLY A 32 19.09 0.80 -5.93
N PHE A 33 18.15 1.73 -6.11
CA PHE A 33 18.33 2.89 -6.97
C PHE A 33 19.54 3.72 -6.54
N PHE A 34 19.66 4.06 -5.25
CA PHE A 34 20.81 4.80 -4.72
C PHE A 34 22.12 4.04 -4.93
N SER A 35 22.11 2.73 -4.75
CA SER A 35 23.29 1.88 -4.97
C SER A 35 23.74 1.84 -6.43
N ILE A 36 22.79 1.70 -7.36
CA ILE A 36 23.10 1.59 -8.82
C ILE A 36 23.66 2.91 -9.34
N PHE A 37 23.11 4.05 -8.90
CA PHE A 37 23.55 5.37 -9.36
C PHE A 37 24.70 5.96 -8.53
N GLY A 38 25.21 5.24 -7.52
CA GLY A 38 26.30 5.71 -6.67
C GLY A 38 25.96 6.99 -5.89
N LEU A 39 24.67 7.20 -5.58
CA LEU A 39 24.21 8.40 -4.88
C LEU A 39 24.60 8.33 -3.39
N PRO A 40 24.88 9.49 -2.75
CA PRO A 40 25.20 9.51 -1.32
C PRO A 40 24.02 9.01 -0.51
N PHE A 41 24.30 8.06 0.39
CA PHE A 41 23.30 7.46 1.27
C PHE A 41 23.58 7.86 2.72
N ASP A 42 22.88 8.85 3.19
CA ASP A 42 23.01 9.43 4.52
C ASP A 42 21.75 9.23 5.38
N LEU A 43 21.72 9.81 6.56
CA LEU A 43 20.60 9.72 7.48
C LEU A 43 19.31 10.35 6.91
N THR A 44 19.43 11.36 6.03
CA THR A 44 18.29 12.01 5.41
C THR A 44 17.60 11.08 4.41
N VAL A 45 18.39 10.28 3.67
CA VAL A 45 17.88 9.24 2.77
C VAL A 45 17.18 8.12 3.55
N VAL A 46 17.72 7.71 4.71
CA VAL A 46 17.04 6.75 5.60
C VAL A 46 15.68 7.29 6.04
N ALA A 47 15.63 8.56 6.44
CA ALA A 47 14.36 9.21 6.80
C ALA A 47 13.37 9.24 5.62
N ALA A 48 13.87 9.50 4.39
CA ALA A 48 13.06 9.44 3.19
C ALA A 48 12.49 8.04 2.93
N VAL A 49 13.29 6.99 3.06
CA VAL A 49 12.83 5.59 2.91
C VAL A 49 11.73 5.26 3.93
N LEU A 50 11.87 5.71 5.18
CA LEU A 50 10.81 5.52 6.18
C LEU A 50 9.53 6.29 5.82
N ALA A 51 9.66 7.49 5.26
CA ALA A 51 8.52 8.27 4.79
C ALA A 51 7.83 7.60 3.57
N VAL A 52 8.60 7.01 2.64
CA VAL A 52 8.08 6.21 1.51
C VAL A 52 7.27 5.02 2.03
N ILE A 53 7.78 4.29 3.03
CA ILE A 53 7.05 3.17 3.65
C ILE A 53 5.69 3.64 4.19
N GLY A 54 5.66 4.79 4.88
CA GLY A 54 4.40 5.36 5.39
C GLY A 54 3.44 5.78 4.29
N TYR A 55 3.96 6.39 3.22
CA TYR A 55 3.17 6.82 2.07
C TYR A 55 2.57 5.63 1.31
N SER A 56 3.40 4.63 0.98
CA SER A 56 2.98 3.41 0.29
C SER A 56 1.96 2.61 1.10
N LEU A 57 2.14 2.55 2.43
CA LEU A 57 1.17 1.90 3.32
C LEU A 57 -0.20 2.57 3.25
N ASN A 58 -0.26 3.90 3.23
CA ASN A 58 -1.51 4.64 3.14
C ASN A 58 -2.29 4.26 1.86
N ASP A 59 -1.61 4.21 0.72
CA ASP A 59 -2.23 3.83 -0.55
C ASP A 59 -2.67 2.35 -0.54
N THR A 60 -1.86 1.46 0.00
CA THR A 60 -2.18 0.04 0.14
C THR A 60 -3.42 -0.19 1.02
N VAL A 61 -3.53 0.52 2.14
CA VAL A 61 -4.69 0.43 3.04
C VAL A 61 -5.96 0.89 2.33
N VAL A 62 -5.90 1.99 1.58
CA VAL A 62 -7.05 2.50 0.80
C VAL A 62 -7.45 1.51 -0.29
N ALA A 63 -6.46 0.90 -0.97
CA ALA A 63 -6.70 -0.13 -1.98
C ALA A 63 -7.42 -1.34 -1.39
N PHE A 64 -6.93 -1.85 -0.28
CA PHE A 64 -7.50 -3.02 0.37
C PHE A 64 -8.88 -2.75 0.98
N ASP A 65 -9.12 -1.54 1.48
CA ASP A 65 -10.44 -1.14 1.98
C ASP A 65 -11.46 -1.14 0.84
N ARG A 66 -11.09 -0.61 -0.33
CA ARG A 66 -11.95 -0.62 -1.53
C ARG A 66 -12.17 -2.03 -2.07
N ILE A 67 -11.13 -2.84 -2.13
CA ILE A 67 -11.24 -4.26 -2.51
C ILE A 67 -12.21 -4.98 -1.56
N ARG A 68 -12.07 -4.78 -0.26
CA ARG A 68 -12.96 -5.37 0.75
C ARG A 68 -14.42 -4.94 0.52
N GLU A 69 -14.68 -3.67 0.31
CA GLU A 69 -16.02 -3.14 0.04
C GLU A 69 -16.65 -3.80 -1.18
N ASN A 70 -15.89 -3.92 -2.28
CA ASN A 70 -16.38 -4.50 -3.52
C ASN A 70 -16.58 -6.02 -3.43
N PHE A 71 -15.80 -6.74 -2.63
CA PHE A 71 -16.05 -8.16 -2.36
C PHE A 71 -17.43 -8.40 -1.71
N PHE A 72 -17.92 -7.46 -0.89
CA PHE A 72 -19.25 -7.54 -0.29
C PHE A 72 -20.36 -7.10 -1.25
N SER A 73 -20.09 -6.09 -2.08
CA SER A 73 -21.09 -5.48 -2.97
C SER A 73 -21.29 -6.28 -4.25
N LEU A 74 -20.21 -6.84 -4.82
CA LEU A 74 -20.19 -7.55 -6.11
C LEU A 74 -20.32 -9.07 -5.90
N ARG A 75 -21.45 -9.50 -5.36
CA ARG A 75 -21.70 -10.93 -5.10
C ARG A 75 -21.76 -11.72 -6.40
N GLY A 76 -21.03 -12.83 -6.46
CA GLY A 76 -21.01 -13.74 -7.62
C GLY A 76 -19.88 -13.49 -8.62
N MET A 77 -19.07 -12.46 -8.43
CA MET A 77 -17.84 -12.25 -9.21
C MET A 77 -16.66 -13.03 -8.63
N THR A 78 -15.69 -13.32 -9.48
CA THR A 78 -14.42 -13.90 -9.06
C THR A 78 -13.59 -12.87 -8.28
N ALA A 79 -12.65 -13.35 -7.44
CA ALA A 79 -11.75 -12.46 -6.70
C ALA A 79 -10.96 -11.53 -7.64
N THR A 80 -10.52 -12.04 -8.78
CA THR A 80 -9.77 -11.27 -9.77
C THR A 80 -10.62 -10.15 -10.40
N GLU A 81 -11.85 -10.43 -10.76
CA GLU A 81 -12.78 -9.43 -11.33
C GLU A 81 -13.08 -8.33 -10.31
N SER A 82 -13.41 -8.71 -9.08
CA SER A 82 -13.69 -7.77 -8.00
C SER A 82 -12.49 -6.87 -7.68
N MET A 83 -11.28 -7.43 -7.63
CA MET A 83 -10.06 -6.65 -7.46
C MET A 83 -9.81 -5.70 -8.62
N ASN A 84 -9.99 -6.14 -9.86
CA ASN A 84 -9.76 -5.30 -11.03
C ASN A 84 -10.71 -4.09 -11.07
N ILE A 85 -11.97 -4.30 -10.72
CA ILE A 85 -12.94 -3.21 -10.58
C ILE A 85 -12.51 -2.24 -9.48
N SER A 86 -12.13 -2.76 -8.31
CA SER A 86 -11.71 -1.95 -7.15
C SER A 86 -10.50 -1.09 -7.46
N ILE A 87 -9.49 -1.67 -8.13
CA ILE A 87 -8.29 -0.95 -8.56
C ILE A 87 -8.66 0.19 -9.53
N ASN A 88 -9.51 -0.08 -10.52
CA ASN A 88 -9.91 0.95 -11.47
C ASN A 88 -10.67 2.11 -10.81
N GLU A 89 -11.53 1.83 -9.83
CA GLU A 89 -12.28 2.85 -9.11
C GLU A 89 -11.39 3.77 -8.27
N MET A 90 -10.31 3.25 -7.70
CA MET A 90 -9.39 4.03 -6.89
C MET A 90 -8.24 4.67 -7.67
N LEU A 91 -7.99 4.23 -8.90
CA LEU A 91 -6.82 4.61 -9.70
C LEU A 91 -6.69 6.14 -9.86
N ALA A 92 -7.80 6.81 -10.15
CA ALA A 92 -7.81 8.28 -10.32
C ALA A 92 -7.34 8.99 -9.03
N ARG A 93 -7.79 8.55 -7.86
CA ARG A 93 -7.38 9.10 -6.56
C ARG A 93 -5.88 8.90 -6.34
N THR A 94 -5.39 7.69 -6.53
CA THR A 94 -3.97 7.35 -6.34
C THR A 94 -3.07 8.14 -7.29
N ILE A 95 -3.46 8.30 -8.55
CA ILE A 95 -2.70 9.10 -9.51
C ILE A 95 -2.69 10.58 -9.10
N ILE A 96 -3.83 11.15 -8.71
CA ILE A 96 -3.91 12.56 -8.31
C ILE A 96 -3.03 12.81 -7.07
N THR A 97 -3.13 11.96 -6.04
CA THR A 97 -2.31 12.12 -4.82
C THR A 97 -0.82 11.92 -5.12
N GLY A 98 -0.45 10.97 -5.96
CA GLY A 98 0.92 10.75 -6.39
C GLY A 98 1.48 11.95 -7.16
N VAL A 99 0.76 12.44 -8.17
CA VAL A 99 1.18 13.57 -8.99
C VAL A 99 1.32 14.85 -8.16
N THR A 100 0.37 15.14 -7.28
CA THR A 100 0.45 16.35 -6.42
C THR A 100 1.65 16.27 -5.48
N THR A 101 1.94 15.12 -4.90
CA THR A 101 3.12 14.92 -4.05
C THR A 101 4.42 15.04 -4.86
N LEU A 102 4.48 14.44 -6.06
CA LEU A 102 5.64 14.54 -6.94
C LEU A 102 5.92 15.99 -7.37
N LEU A 103 4.90 16.81 -7.59
CA LEU A 103 5.08 18.23 -7.90
C LEU A 103 5.74 18.98 -6.73
N VAL A 104 5.31 18.73 -5.49
CA VAL A 104 5.93 19.34 -4.31
C VAL A 104 7.38 18.86 -4.14
N LEU A 105 7.64 17.58 -4.35
CA LEU A 105 8.99 17.01 -4.24
C LEU A 105 9.91 17.51 -5.37
N ALA A 106 9.40 17.71 -6.57
CA ALA A 106 10.16 18.33 -7.65
C ALA A 106 10.55 19.77 -7.29
N ALA A 107 9.59 20.57 -6.76
CA ALA A 107 9.91 21.90 -6.26
C ALA A 107 10.97 21.84 -5.15
N LEU A 108 10.87 20.88 -4.21
CA LEU A 108 11.85 20.69 -3.15
C LEU A 108 13.23 20.28 -3.70
N LEU A 109 13.29 19.47 -4.73
CA LEU A 109 14.54 19.05 -5.38
C LEU A 109 15.26 20.22 -6.07
N PHE A 110 14.51 21.08 -6.79
CA PHE A 110 15.11 22.18 -7.54
C PHE A 110 15.36 23.45 -6.70
N LEU A 111 14.57 23.66 -5.65
CA LEU A 111 14.62 24.89 -4.83
C LEU A 111 15.19 24.66 -3.42
N GLY A 112 15.27 23.40 -2.96
CA GLY A 112 15.65 23.06 -1.58
C GLY A 112 17.15 23.03 -1.29
N GLY A 113 18.00 23.15 -2.32
CA GLY A 113 19.45 23.12 -2.18
C GLY A 113 20.05 21.73 -2.06
N GLU A 114 21.40 21.67 -2.10
CA GLU A 114 22.17 20.42 -2.21
C GLU A 114 21.95 19.44 -1.05
N SER A 115 21.75 19.96 0.17
CA SER A 115 21.54 19.13 1.37
C SER A 115 20.23 18.36 1.36
N ILE A 116 19.22 18.85 0.65
CA ILE A 116 17.87 18.25 0.60
C ILE A 116 17.70 17.39 -0.67
N ALA A 117 18.56 17.54 -1.66
CA ALA A 117 18.46 16.85 -2.93
C ALA A 117 18.41 15.31 -2.78
N PRO A 118 19.29 14.64 -2.02
CA PRO A 118 19.22 13.18 -1.84
C PRO A 118 17.92 12.71 -1.20
N PHE A 119 17.40 13.44 -0.21
CA PHE A 119 16.11 13.19 0.41
C PHE A 119 14.96 13.27 -0.60
N SER A 120 14.94 14.34 -1.41
CA SER A 120 13.91 14.56 -2.43
C SER A 120 13.94 13.47 -3.52
N ILE A 121 15.14 13.08 -3.97
CA ILE A 121 15.31 12.00 -4.95
C ILE A 121 14.78 10.68 -4.38
N ALA A 122 15.13 10.34 -3.15
CA ALA A 122 14.64 9.12 -2.51
C ALA A 122 13.11 9.07 -2.41
N LEU A 123 12.48 10.19 -2.04
CA LEU A 123 11.03 10.30 -1.99
C LEU A 123 10.39 10.21 -3.38
N ILE A 124 10.95 10.88 -4.40
CA ILE A 124 10.42 10.82 -5.77
C ILE A 124 10.45 9.37 -6.28
N VAL A 125 11.60 8.71 -6.18
CA VAL A 125 11.75 7.31 -6.61
C VAL A 125 10.82 6.41 -5.83
N GLY A 126 10.82 6.55 -4.50
CA GLY A 126 10.00 5.72 -3.62
C GLY A 126 8.51 5.88 -3.84
N ILE A 127 8.02 7.11 -4.10
CA ILE A 127 6.58 7.35 -4.35
C ILE A 127 6.16 6.82 -5.72
N VAL A 128 6.97 6.98 -6.76
CA VAL A 128 6.68 6.40 -8.09
C VAL A 128 6.60 4.88 -8.01
N VAL A 129 7.59 4.26 -7.37
CA VAL A 129 7.64 2.80 -7.17
C VAL A 129 6.51 2.34 -6.26
N GLY A 130 6.26 3.03 -5.14
CA GLY A 130 5.23 2.71 -4.16
C GLY A 130 3.81 2.83 -4.73
N THR A 131 3.56 3.82 -5.58
CA THR A 131 2.28 3.95 -6.28
C THR A 131 2.00 2.73 -7.17
N TYR A 132 3.02 2.23 -7.86
CA TYR A 132 2.89 1.01 -8.64
C TYR A 132 2.71 -0.22 -7.75
N SER A 133 3.55 -0.37 -6.73
CA SER A 133 3.58 -1.57 -5.90
C SER A 133 2.36 -1.72 -5.01
N SER A 134 1.82 -0.62 -4.47
CA SER A 134 0.59 -0.64 -3.66
C SER A 134 -0.63 -1.15 -4.44
N ILE A 135 -0.68 -0.87 -5.74
CA ILE A 135 -1.76 -1.33 -6.61
C ILE A 135 -1.51 -2.77 -7.08
N TYR A 136 -0.34 -3.02 -7.68
CA TYR A 136 -0.08 -4.28 -8.39
C TYR A 136 0.57 -5.34 -7.50
N THR A 137 1.66 -5.02 -6.80
CA THR A 137 2.41 -6.00 -6.01
C THR A 137 1.59 -6.47 -4.81
N ALA A 138 0.94 -5.56 -4.10
CA ALA A 138 0.10 -5.90 -2.96
C ALA A 138 -1.11 -6.76 -3.37
N SER A 139 -1.82 -6.36 -4.43
CA SER A 139 -2.99 -7.08 -4.93
C SER A 139 -2.62 -8.43 -5.55
N ALA A 140 -1.54 -8.50 -6.34
CA ALA A 140 -1.05 -9.75 -6.92
C ALA A 140 -0.65 -10.76 -5.84
N THR A 141 0.01 -10.30 -4.77
CA THR A 141 0.37 -11.16 -3.64
C THR A 141 -0.86 -11.69 -2.92
N ALA A 142 -1.87 -10.85 -2.69
CA ALA A 142 -3.13 -11.26 -2.09
C ALA A 142 -3.86 -12.29 -2.96
N LEU A 143 -3.89 -12.11 -4.29
CA LEU A 143 -4.46 -13.09 -5.24
C LEU A 143 -3.68 -14.41 -5.24
N ALA A 144 -2.34 -14.35 -5.22
CA ALA A 144 -1.49 -15.55 -5.17
C ALA A 144 -1.72 -16.37 -3.89
N LEU A 145 -2.15 -15.72 -2.81
CA LEU A 145 -2.56 -16.37 -1.55
C LEU A 145 -4.02 -16.86 -1.57
N ASN A 146 -4.68 -16.85 -2.74
CA ASN A 146 -6.06 -17.29 -2.92
C ASN A 146 -7.03 -16.55 -1.98
N VAL A 147 -6.99 -15.23 -1.98
CA VAL A 147 -7.98 -14.41 -1.26
C VAL A 147 -9.37 -14.65 -1.83
N ASN A 148 -10.35 -14.88 -0.96
CA ASN A 148 -11.74 -15.11 -1.30
C ASN A 148 -12.65 -14.18 -0.52
N ALA A 149 -13.88 -13.97 -1.01
CA ALA A 149 -14.89 -13.19 -0.30
C ALA A 149 -15.17 -13.74 1.12
N GLN A 150 -15.08 -15.07 1.31
CA GLN A 150 -15.24 -15.72 2.62
C GLN A 150 -14.15 -15.35 3.63
N ASP A 151 -12.95 -15.02 3.16
CA ASP A 151 -11.85 -14.56 4.01
C ASP A 151 -12.11 -13.16 4.61
N LEU A 152 -13.09 -12.42 4.10
CA LEU A 152 -13.43 -11.06 4.52
C LEU A 152 -14.70 -10.99 5.38
N ILE A 153 -15.47 -12.08 5.42
CA ILE A 153 -16.63 -12.22 6.30
C ILE A 153 -16.08 -12.53 7.68
N GLU A 154 -16.24 -11.61 8.63
CA GLU A 154 -16.07 -11.95 10.04
C GLU A 154 -16.97 -13.14 10.34
N PRO A 155 -16.49 -14.19 11.03
CA PRO A 155 -17.38 -15.25 11.49
C PRO A 155 -18.50 -14.56 12.25
N ILE A 156 -19.74 -14.78 11.79
CA ILE A 156 -20.93 -14.33 12.50
C ILE A 156 -20.76 -14.92 13.90
N LYS A 157 -20.47 -14.09 14.89
CA LYS A 157 -20.55 -14.50 16.28
C LYS A 157 -21.96 -15.04 16.42
N ASP A 158 -22.07 -16.34 16.67
CA ASP A 158 -23.34 -17.03 16.77
C ASP A 158 -24.32 -16.18 17.56
N ALA A 159 -25.32 -15.66 16.88
CA ALA A 159 -26.46 -14.99 17.49
C ALA A 159 -27.28 -15.94 18.38
N SER A 160 -26.87 -17.21 18.46
CA SER A 160 -27.47 -18.27 19.28
C SER A 160 -27.22 -18.13 20.80
N LEU A 161 -26.44 -17.13 21.24
CA LEU A 161 -26.16 -16.90 22.67
C LEU A 161 -27.03 -15.82 23.33
N HIS A 162 -28.03 -15.28 22.63
CA HIS A 162 -28.91 -14.23 23.19
C HIS A 162 -30.40 -14.52 23.13
N ASP A 163 -30.80 -15.78 22.94
CA ASP A 163 -32.24 -16.14 22.91
C ASP A 163 -32.69 -16.90 24.19
N ASP A 164 -31.97 -16.69 25.29
CA ASP A 164 -32.40 -17.12 26.61
C ASP A 164 -32.79 -15.90 27.45
N LEU A 165 -33.86 -15.22 27.05
CA LEU A 165 -34.62 -14.35 27.95
C LEU A 165 -36.03 -14.92 28.15
N PRO A 166 -36.47 -15.14 29.42
CA PRO A 166 -37.73 -15.70 29.78
C PRO A 166 -38.94 -14.81 29.44
#